data_2135c7e6126600ca63c35a53c06c2505
#
_entry.id   2135c7e6126600ca63c35a53c06c2505
#
_cell.length_a   1.000
_cell.length_b   1.000
_cell.length_c   1.000
_cell.angle_alpha   90.00
_cell.angle_beta   90.00
_cell.angle_gamma   90.00
#
_symmetry.space_group_name_H-M   'P 1'
#
loop_
_entity.id
_entity.type
_entity.pdbx_description
1 polymer ?
#
loop_
_entity_poly.entity_id
_entity_poly.type
_entity_poly.pdbx_seq_one_letter_code
_entity_poly.pdbx_strand_id
1 'polypeptide(L)'
;YRDYRISDKINRFDMNKNPGCILNFVRDGRSTEFLYTAETLSDLLNHNFNVIEEQSYTRNFEKLGKLKVVPGIYRMSEYDVFMIYLIDEQGNIVWSFQPMGDYDNLYALKGIQGKDLDGDGLKDLVVFAKYSYEGEDGELLVDTVCTIYYQRTAGFEKDVDFTADYECTEEDTLEALVTKIRAYWGWNT
;
A
#
# COMPACT_ATOMS: atom_id res chain seq x y z
N TYR A 1 19.83 -12.17 6.76
CA TYR A 1 18.85 -11.06 6.73
C TYR A 1 19.23 -10.06 5.66
N ARG A 2 18.27 -9.62 4.91
CA ARG A 2 18.43 -8.60 3.88
C ARG A 2 17.76 -7.33 4.31
N ASP A 3 18.53 -6.27 4.31
CA ASP A 3 17.98 -4.95 4.54
C ASP A 3 17.48 -4.39 3.19
N TYR A 4 16.18 -4.42 3.02
CA TYR A 4 15.52 -4.01 1.80
C TYR A 4 14.34 -3.11 2.18
N ARG A 5 14.57 -1.82 2.16
CA ARG A 5 13.57 -0.84 2.60
C ARG A 5 13.54 0.37 1.67
N ILE A 6 12.42 1.04 1.70
CA ILE A 6 12.26 2.31 1.02
C ILE A 6 13.03 3.38 1.81
N SER A 7 13.79 4.20 1.13
CA SER A 7 14.64 5.19 1.77
C SER A 7 13.85 6.29 2.49
N ASP A 8 14.52 6.98 3.39
CA ASP A 8 13.97 8.15 4.07
C ASP A 8 13.54 9.26 3.11
N LYS A 9 14.13 9.32 1.93
CA LYS A 9 13.71 10.29 0.91
C LYS A 9 12.26 10.10 0.51
N ILE A 10 11.83 8.84 0.34
CA ILE A 10 10.43 8.54 0.02
C ILE A 10 9.54 8.84 1.21
N ASN A 11 9.96 8.46 2.41
CA ASN A 11 9.17 8.69 3.61
C ASN A 11 8.88 10.16 3.87
N ARG A 12 9.78 11.05 3.42
CA ARG A 12 9.62 12.50 3.54
C ARG A 12 8.97 13.12 2.31
N PHE A 13 8.77 12.35 1.26
CA PHE A 13 8.15 12.82 0.04
C PHE A 13 6.66 12.99 0.28
N ASP A 14 6.14 14.16 -0.03
CA ASP A 14 4.71 14.44 0.15
C ASP A 14 3.92 13.82 -0.99
N MET A 15 3.39 12.63 -0.75
CA MET A 15 2.63 11.87 -1.74
C MET A 15 1.34 12.57 -2.15
N ASN A 16 0.82 13.51 -1.35
CA ASN A 16 -0.34 14.31 -1.71
C ASN A 16 -0.07 15.22 -2.89
N LYS A 17 1.14 15.76 -2.94
CA LYS A 17 1.55 16.73 -3.96
C LYS A 17 2.35 16.10 -5.08
N ASN A 18 2.96 14.97 -4.80
CA ASN A 18 3.92 14.33 -5.68
C ASN A 18 3.58 12.84 -5.80
N PRO A 19 2.58 12.49 -6.61
CA PRO A 19 2.17 11.09 -6.76
C PRO A 19 3.21 10.19 -7.43
N GLY A 20 4.20 10.77 -8.09
CA GLY A 20 5.37 10.02 -8.53
C GLY A 20 6.19 9.57 -7.33
N CYS A 21 7.08 8.62 -7.51
CA CYS A 21 7.84 8.08 -6.40
C CYS A 21 9.33 7.96 -6.70
N ILE A 22 10.11 8.13 -5.64
CA ILE A 22 11.53 7.81 -5.63
C ILE A 22 11.67 6.60 -4.71
N LEU A 23 12.11 5.50 -5.27
CA LEU A 23 12.37 4.29 -4.53
C LEU A 23 13.88 4.13 -4.35
N ASN A 24 14.30 4.00 -3.11
CA ASN A 24 15.69 3.72 -2.79
C ASN A 24 15.70 2.47 -1.91
N PHE A 25 16.26 1.41 -2.44
CA PHE A 25 16.29 0.12 -1.78
C PHE A 25 17.70 -0.16 -1.29
N VAL A 26 17.83 -0.45 0.01
CA VAL A 26 19.08 -0.91 0.60
C VAL A 26 19.02 -2.42 0.72
N ARG A 27 19.97 -3.08 0.10
CA ARG A 27 20.06 -4.53 0.11
C ARG A 27 21.52 -4.95 0.26
N ASP A 28 21.80 -5.86 1.20
CA ASP A 28 23.16 -6.37 1.48
C ASP A 28 24.18 -5.21 1.68
N GLY A 29 23.75 -4.15 2.37
CA GLY A 29 24.59 -2.99 2.62
C GLY A 29 24.84 -2.10 1.41
N ARG A 30 24.21 -2.38 0.27
CA ARG A 30 24.29 -1.57 -0.94
C ARG A 30 22.99 -0.85 -1.21
N SER A 31 23.09 0.42 -1.52
CA SER A 31 21.93 1.22 -1.89
C SER A 31 21.73 1.15 -3.41
N THR A 32 20.53 0.76 -3.81
CA THR A 32 20.09 0.82 -5.20
C THR A 32 19.00 1.86 -5.28
N GLU A 33 19.30 2.98 -5.91
CA GLU A 33 18.34 4.04 -6.08
C GLU A 33 17.60 3.86 -7.39
N PHE A 34 16.28 3.79 -7.28
CA PHE A 34 15.38 3.76 -8.42
C PHE A 34 14.58 5.05 -8.40
N LEU A 35 14.98 5.98 -9.25
CA LEU A 35 14.28 7.25 -9.40
C LEU A 35 13.23 7.10 -10.48
N TYR A 36 11.98 7.21 -10.07
CA TYR A 36 10.86 7.10 -10.98
C TYR A 36 9.84 8.19 -10.69
N THR A 37 9.68 9.11 -11.63
CA THR A 37 8.66 10.16 -11.55
C THR A 37 7.59 9.85 -12.57
N ALA A 38 6.42 9.43 -12.09
CA ALA A 38 5.28 9.10 -12.92
C ALA A 38 4.16 10.11 -12.68
N GLU A 39 3.53 10.54 -13.74
CA GLU A 39 2.35 11.41 -13.67
C GLU A 39 1.10 10.69 -14.17
N THR A 40 1.28 9.65 -14.97
CA THR A 40 0.18 8.91 -15.60
C THR A 40 0.34 7.40 -15.47
N LEU A 41 -0.76 6.67 -15.65
CA LEU A 41 -0.74 5.21 -15.74
C LEU A 41 0.18 4.74 -16.86
N SER A 42 0.18 5.44 -17.98
CA SER A 42 1.05 5.12 -19.12
C SER A 42 2.53 5.17 -18.72
N ASP A 43 2.91 6.16 -17.91
CA ASP A 43 4.27 6.25 -17.37
C ASP A 43 4.64 5.03 -16.54
N LEU A 44 3.71 4.58 -15.68
CA LEU A 44 3.92 3.39 -14.86
C LEU A 44 4.16 2.15 -15.71
N LEU A 45 3.31 1.94 -16.70
CA LEU A 45 3.40 0.77 -17.61
C LEU A 45 4.69 0.78 -18.42
N ASN A 46 5.17 1.96 -18.79
CA ASN A 46 6.43 2.10 -19.54
C ASN A 46 7.68 1.85 -18.68
N HIS A 47 7.53 1.80 -17.35
CA HIS A 47 8.64 1.58 -16.41
C HIS A 47 8.49 0.28 -15.63
N ASN A 48 7.94 -0.73 -16.28
CA ASN A 48 7.85 -2.10 -15.74
C ASN A 48 6.96 -2.26 -14.51
N PHE A 49 5.95 -1.42 -14.38
CA PHE A 49 4.90 -1.64 -13.40
C PHE A 49 3.94 -2.68 -13.94
N ASN A 50 3.80 -3.80 -13.23
CA ASN A 50 2.93 -4.91 -13.63
C ASN A 50 1.65 -4.86 -12.81
N VAL A 51 0.54 -4.49 -13.44
CA VAL A 51 -0.75 -4.34 -12.77
C VAL A 51 -1.32 -5.71 -12.37
N ILE A 52 -1.83 -5.80 -11.17
CA ILE A 52 -2.59 -6.97 -10.71
C ILE A 52 -4.06 -6.71 -11.11
N GLU A 53 -4.39 -7.09 -12.34
CA GLU A 53 -5.67 -6.73 -12.97
C GLU A 53 -6.89 -7.26 -12.21
N GLU A 54 -6.80 -8.48 -11.68
CA GLU A 54 -7.90 -9.12 -10.95
C GLU A 54 -8.24 -8.40 -9.64
N GLN A 55 -7.36 -7.53 -9.15
CA GLN A 55 -7.56 -6.73 -7.94
C GLN A 55 -7.80 -5.25 -8.24
N SER A 56 -7.80 -4.88 -9.51
CA SER A 56 -8.09 -3.49 -9.93
C SER A 56 -9.59 -3.26 -9.99
N TYR A 57 -10.02 -2.07 -9.55
CA TYR A 57 -11.43 -1.69 -9.61
C TYR A 57 -11.58 -0.18 -9.54
N THR A 58 -12.77 0.30 -9.88
CA THR A 58 -13.11 1.73 -9.81
C THR A 58 -13.96 2.00 -8.57
N ARG A 59 -13.66 3.09 -7.88
CA ARG A 59 -14.38 3.49 -6.68
C ARG A 59 -14.51 5.01 -6.62
N ASN A 60 -15.63 5.49 -6.12
CA ASN A 60 -15.80 6.91 -5.84
C ASN A 60 -15.25 7.23 -4.45
N PHE A 61 -14.26 8.10 -4.40
CA PHE A 61 -13.70 8.61 -3.14
C PHE A 61 -14.22 10.04 -2.94
N GLU A 62 -14.99 10.25 -1.90
CA GLU A 62 -15.81 11.46 -1.70
C GLU A 62 -15.08 12.79 -1.89
N LYS A 63 -13.81 12.86 -1.49
CA LYS A 63 -13.02 14.09 -1.61
C LYS A 63 -12.15 14.13 -2.87
N LEU A 64 -11.88 13.00 -3.47
CA LEU A 64 -10.94 12.88 -4.59
C LEU A 64 -11.63 12.55 -5.92
N GLY A 65 -12.91 12.14 -5.87
CA GLY A 65 -13.69 11.79 -7.05
C GLY A 65 -13.61 10.32 -7.42
N LYS A 66 -14.05 10.02 -8.63
CA LYS A 66 -14.06 8.66 -9.16
C LYS A 66 -12.66 8.26 -9.61
N LEU A 67 -12.11 7.26 -8.97
CA LEU A 67 -10.73 6.81 -9.19
C LEU A 67 -10.68 5.31 -9.44
N LYS A 68 -9.71 4.90 -10.26
CA LYS A 68 -9.37 3.50 -10.43
C LYS A 68 -8.29 3.16 -9.42
N VAL A 69 -8.51 2.10 -8.64
CA VAL A 69 -7.54 1.54 -7.72
C VAL A 69 -6.69 0.53 -8.49
N VAL A 70 -5.41 0.82 -8.64
CA VAL A 70 -4.50 0.05 -9.49
C VAL A 70 -3.34 -0.49 -8.65
N PRO A 71 -3.48 -1.72 -8.12
CA PRO A 71 -2.37 -2.39 -7.45
C PRO A 71 -1.47 -3.03 -8.47
N GLY A 72 -0.20 -3.15 -8.14
CA GLY A 72 0.76 -3.81 -9.01
C GLY A 72 2.12 -3.95 -8.38
N ILE A 73 3.04 -4.51 -9.14
CA ILE A 73 4.38 -4.80 -8.68
C ILE A 73 5.45 -4.28 -9.63
N TYR A 74 6.58 -3.87 -9.04
CA TYR A 74 7.83 -3.69 -9.76
C TYR A 74 8.72 -4.89 -9.42
N ARG A 75 9.16 -5.62 -10.44
CA ARG A 75 10.11 -6.71 -10.25
C ARG A 75 11.50 -6.13 -10.08
N MET A 76 12.01 -6.17 -8.87
CA MET A 76 13.33 -5.63 -8.51
C MET A 76 14.25 -6.78 -8.14
N SER A 77 15.02 -7.27 -9.12
CA SER A 77 15.88 -8.43 -8.93
C SER A 77 15.05 -9.68 -8.57
N GLU A 78 15.12 -10.17 -7.35
CA GLU A 78 14.38 -11.35 -6.87
C GLU A 78 13.07 -10.99 -6.15
N TYR A 79 12.75 -9.70 -6.04
CA TYR A 79 11.67 -9.23 -5.20
C TYR A 79 10.60 -8.53 -6.00
N ASP A 80 9.35 -8.72 -5.58
CA ASP A 80 8.19 -8.01 -6.08
C ASP A 80 7.84 -6.87 -5.13
N VAL A 81 8.09 -5.65 -5.56
CA VAL A 81 7.80 -4.44 -4.78
C VAL A 81 6.37 -3.99 -5.10
N PHE A 82 5.52 -4.02 -4.09
CA PHE A 82 4.10 -3.75 -4.22
C PHE A 82 3.78 -2.28 -4.01
N MET A 83 3.01 -1.72 -4.95
CA MET A 83 2.49 -0.36 -4.89
C MET A 83 1.02 -0.36 -5.28
N ILE A 84 0.29 0.63 -4.81
CA ILE A 84 -1.09 0.89 -5.23
C ILE A 84 -1.17 2.34 -5.69
N TYR A 85 -1.75 2.56 -6.86
CA TYR A 85 -1.99 3.90 -7.39
C TYR A 85 -3.48 4.16 -7.53
N LEU A 86 -3.87 5.39 -7.26
CA LEU A 86 -5.21 5.89 -7.58
C LEU A 86 -5.12 6.72 -8.85
N ILE A 87 -5.87 6.33 -9.86
CA ILE A 87 -5.79 6.90 -11.21
C ILE A 87 -7.14 7.52 -11.56
N ASP A 88 -7.14 8.76 -12.03
CA ASP A 88 -8.36 9.44 -12.46
C ASP A 88 -8.83 8.97 -13.84
N GLU A 89 -9.96 9.50 -14.30
CA GLU A 89 -10.56 9.12 -15.59
C GLU A 89 -9.70 9.51 -16.80
N GLN A 90 -8.78 10.46 -16.63
CA GLN A 90 -7.86 10.90 -17.67
C GLN A 90 -6.55 10.11 -17.66
N GLY A 91 -6.41 9.17 -16.73
CA GLY A 91 -5.19 8.37 -16.60
C GLY A 91 -4.10 8.99 -15.75
N ASN A 92 -4.40 10.08 -15.04
CA ASN A 92 -3.43 10.76 -14.17
C ASN A 92 -3.38 10.11 -12.80
N ILE A 93 -2.17 10.02 -12.24
CA ILE A 93 -1.97 9.54 -10.88
C ILE A 93 -2.38 10.64 -9.89
N VAL A 94 -3.35 10.33 -9.04
CA VAL A 94 -3.86 11.23 -8.01
C VAL A 94 -3.21 10.98 -6.68
N TRP A 95 -2.92 9.70 -6.37
CA TRP A 95 -2.38 9.27 -5.10
C TRP A 95 -1.62 7.96 -5.26
N SER A 96 -0.67 7.70 -4.36
CA SER A 96 0.01 6.41 -4.32
C SER A 96 0.19 5.91 -2.89
N PHE A 97 0.18 4.58 -2.74
CA PHE A 97 0.35 3.91 -1.45
C PHE A 97 1.52 2.94 -1.50
N GLN A 98 2.23 2.83 -0.40
CA GLN A 98 3.34 1.90 -0.21
C GLN A 98 3.04 0.98 0.98
N PRO A 99 2.17 -0.02 0.82
CA PRO A 99 1.69 -0.81 1.96
C PRO A 99 2.71 -1.79 2.53
N MET A 100 3.81 -2.06 1.83
CA MET A 100 4.80 -3.05 2.28
C MET A 100 5.57 -2.64 3.54
N GLY A 101 5.78 -1.35 3.76
CA GLY A 101 6.64 -0.92 4.86
C GLY A 101 8.06 -1.48 4.71
N ASP A 102 8.52 -2.21 5.72
CA ASP A 102 9.87 -2.79 5.74
C ASP A 102 9.96 -4.22 5.18
N TYR A 103 8.86 -4.76 4.66
CA TYR A 103 8.89 -6.09 4.05
C TYR A 103 9.61 -6.09 2.71
N ASP A 104 10.19 -7.23 2.37
CA ASP A 104 11.02 -7.39 1.17
C ASP A 104 10.20 -7.66 -0.09
N ASN A 105 9.16 -8.49 0.02
CA ASN A 105 8.53 -9.10 -1.14
C ASN A 105 7.05 -9.33 -0.95
N LEU A 106 6.26 -8.98 -1.95
CA LEU A 106 4.84 -9.34 -2.00
C LEU A 106 4.72 -10.83 -2.33
N TYR A 107 4.17 -11.60 -1.40
CA TYR A 107 3.89 -13.01 -1.60
C TYR A 107 2.51 -13.20 -2.24
N ALA A 108 1.49 -12.54 -1.72
CA ALA A 108 0.13 -12.58 -2.27
C ALA A 108 -0.66 -11.36 -1.86
N LEU A 109 -1.42 -10.79 -2.79
CA LEU A 109 -2.39 -9.76 -2.50
C LEU A 109 -3.74 -10.44 -2.29
N LYS A 110 -4.27 -10.38 -1.06
CA LYS A 110 -5.54 -11.00 -0.70
C LYS A 110 -6.73 -10.14 -1.10
N GLY A 111 -6.61 -8.82 -0.97
CA GLY A 111 -7.67 -7.90 -1.36
C GLY A 111 -7.39 -6.47 -0.95
N ILE A 112 -8.10 -5.57 -1.62
CA ILE A 112 -8.11 -4.14 -1.30
C ILE A 112 -9.57 -3.74 -1.17
N GLN A 113 -10.00 -3.28 0.01
CA GLN A 113 -11.40 -3.02 0.28
C GLN A 113 -11.60 -1.60 0.80
N GLY A 114 -12.72 -1.00 0.42
CA GLY A 114 -13.07 0.35 0.83
C GLY A 114 -14.29 0.35 1.74
N LYS A 115 -14.18 1.04 2.86
CA LYS A 115 -15.28 1.26 3.79
C LYS A 115 -14.98 2.42 4.70
N ASP A 116 -16.02 3.16 5.10
CA ASP A 116 -15.89 4.19 6.13
C ASP A 116 -15.66 3.52 7.49
N LEU A 117 -14.42 3.58 7.98
CA LEU A 117 -14.01 2.95 9.24
C LEU A 117 -14.24 3.85 10.44
N ASP A 118 -13.95 5.13 10.30
CA ASP A 118 -14.00 6.09 11.40
C ASP A 118 -15.34 6.86 11.52
N GLY A 119 -16.26 6.61 10.62
CA GLY A 119 -17.60 7.20 10.69
C GLY A 119 -17.68 8.65 10.19
N ASP A 120 -16.69 9.12 9.46
CA ASP A 120 -16.65 10.49 8.94
C ASP A 120 -17.35 10.67 7.60
N GLY A 121 -17.92 9.61 7.03
CA GLY A 121 -18.59 9.62 5.73
C GLY A 121 -17.65 9.45 4.54
N LEU A 122 -16.36 9.30 4.76
CA LEU A 122 -15.36 9.12 3.71
C LEU A 122 -14.89 7.66 3.69
N LYS A 123 -14.79 7.08 2.48
CA LYS A 123 -14.30 5.71 2.34
C LYS A 123 -12.81 5.63 2.65
N ASP A 124 -12.48 4.73 3.55
CA ASP A 124 -11.12 4.38 3.88
C ASP A 124 -10.69 3.16 3.09
N LEU A 125 -9.41 2.86 3.06
CA LEU A 125 -8.87 1.74 2.30
C LEU A 125 -8.18 0.76 3.21
N VAL A 126 -8.53 -0.53 3.07
CA VAL A 126 -7.88 -1.61 3.80
C VAL A 126 -7.22 -2.55 2.79
N VAL A 127 -5.94 -2.80 2.98
CA VAL A 127 -5.13 -3.68 2.12
C VAL A 127 -4.80 -4.94 2.90
N PHE A 128 -5.28 -6.09 2.41
CA PHE A 128 -4.95 -7.41 2.97
C PHE A 128 -3.90 -8.05 2.07
N ALA A 129 -2.72 -8.26 2.58
CA ALA A 129 -1.62 -8.81 1.79
C ALA A 129 -0.75 -9.75 2.63
N LYS A 130 -0.05 -10.63 1.94
CA LYS A 130 0.98 -11.48 2.53
C LYS A 130 2.32 -11.04 1.98
N TYR A 131 3.28 -10.86 2.86
CA TYR A 131 4.65 -10.52 2.50
C TYR A 131 5.58 -11.63 2.94
N SER A 132 6.56 -11.93 2.09
CA SER A 132 7.56 -12.94 2.41
C SER A 132 8.91 -12.32 2.72
N TYR A 133 9.67 -13.00 3.54
CA TYR A 133 11.01 -12.60 3.92
C TYR A 133 11.84 -13.83 4.30
N GLU A 134 13.15 -13.66 4.32
CA GLU A 134 14.07 -14.73 4.67
C GLU A 134 14.34 -14.73 6.17
N GLY A 135 14.11 -15.86 6.82
CA GLY A 135 14.41 -16.04 8.22
C GLY A 135 15.91 -16.22 8.49
N GLU A 136 16.26 -16.36 9.77
CA GLU A 136 17.66 -16.46 10.21
C GLU A 136 18.39 -17.69 9.61
N ASP A 137 17.67 -18.78 9.43
CA ASP A 137 18.21 -20.02 8.86
C ASP A 137 18.04 -20.10 7.32
N GLY A 138 17.67 -18.99 6.68
CA GLY A 138 17.43 -18.94 5.25
C GLY A 138 16.07 -19.48 4.81
N GLU A 139 15.19 -19.83 5.75
CA GLU A 139 13.85 -20.30 5.44
C GLU A 139 12.95 -19.16 4.96
N LEU A 140 11.97 -19.49 4.13
CA LEU A 140 10.97 -18.53 3.68
C LEU A 140 9.91 -18.38 4.75
N LEU A 141 9.75 -17.16 5.25
CA LEU A 141 8.70 -16.79 6.20
C LEU A 141 7.67 -15.88 5.50
N VAL A 142 6.41 -16.00 5.90
CA VAL A 142 5.31 -15.23 5.32
C VAL A 142 4.45 -14.67 6.43
N ASP A 143 4.24 -13.35 6.41
CA ASP A 143 3.35 -12.66 7.34
C ASP A 143 2.12 -12.15 6.60
N THR A 144 0.95 -12.25 7.26
CA THR A 144 -0.28 -11.63 6.79
C THR A 144 -0.42 -10.26 7.43
N VAL A 145 -0.64 -9.25 6.62
CA VAL A 145 -0.65 -7.84 7.07
C VAL A 145 -1.88 -7.13 6.56
N CYS A 146 -2.54 -6.40 7.46
CA CYS A 146 -3.61 -5.45 7.12
C CYS A 146 -3.03 -4.05 7.20
N THR A 147 -3.07 -3.33 6.09
CA THR A 147 -2.65 -1.92 6.06
C THR A 147 -3.88 -1.04 5.87
N ILE A 148 -4.01 -0.02 6.69
CA ILE A 148 -5.22 0.81 6.76
C ILE A 148 -4.86 2.25 6.44
N TYR A 149 -5.65 2.84 5.53
CA TYR A 149 -5.50 4.24 5.14
C TYR A 149 -6.84 4.94 5.27
N TYR A 150 -6.88 6.00 6.08
CA TYR A 150 -8.07 6.83 6.26
C TYR A 150 -8.10 7.93 5.22
N GLN A 151 -9.22 8.07 4.51
CA GLN A 151 -9.40 9.18 3.59
C GLN A 151 -9.52 10.49 4.37
N ARG A 152 -8.78 11.49 3.93
CA ARG A 152 -8.81 12.85 4.46
C ARG A 152 -9.14 13.83 3.33
N THR A 153 -9.30 15.09 3.65
CA THR A 153 -9.68 16.11 2.67
C THR A 153 -8.72 16.20 1.48
N ALA A 154 -7.42 16.01 1.71
CA ALA A 154 -6.40 16.16 0.67
C ALA A 154 -5.60 14.88 0.40
N GLY A 155 -6.08 13.72 0.83
CA GLY A 155 -5.38 12.46 0.60
C GLY A 155 -5.72 11.41 1.64
N PHE A 156 -4.71 10.60 2.02
CA PHE A 156 -4.91 9.49 2.95
C PHE A 156 -3.88 9.51 4.08
N GLU A 157 -4.29 9.04 5.23
CA GLU A 157 -3.45 8.91 6.41
C GLU A 157 -3.39 7.44 6.83
N LYS A 158 -2.17 6.90 6.94
CA LYS A 158 -1.97 5.51 7.35
C LYS A 158 -2.17 5.35 8.86
N ASP A 159 -2.91 4.31 9.25
CA ASP A 159 -3.02 3.93 10.66
C ASP A 159 -1.79 3.12 11.05
N VAL A 160 -0.87 3.74 11.79
CA VAL A 160 0.35 3.08 12.24
C VAL A 160 0.20 2.46 13.64
N ASP A 161 -0.68 3.02 14.47
CA ASP A 161 -0.82 2.59 15.86
C ASP A 161 -1.61 1.29 15.99
N PHE A 162 -2.76 1.20 15.35
CA PHE A 162 -3.55 -0.03 15.36
C PHE A 162 -2.79 -1.19 14.74
N THR A 163 -2.15 -0.96 13.59
CA THR A 163 -1.41 -2.01 12.89
C THR A 163 -0.17 -2.47 13.64
N ALA A 164 0.42 -1.61 14.47
CA ALA A 164 1.54 -2.00 15.34
C ALA A 164 1.08 -2.91 16.50
N ASP A 165 -0.14 -2.69 16.99
CA ASP A 165 -0.69 -3.41 18.16
C ASP A 165 -1.52 -4.64 17.78
N TYR A 166 -1.99 -4.72 16.53
CA TYR A 166 -2.89 -5.78 16.06
C TYR A 166 -2.19 -6.74 15.11
N GLU A 167 -2.24 -8.01 15.43
CA GLU A 167 -1.69 -9.06 14.59
C GLU A 167 -2.77 -9.61 13.67
N CYS A 168 -2.65 -9.28 12.37
CA CYS A 168 -3.59 -9.72 11.35
C CYS A 168 -3.35 -11.20 10.99
N THR A 169 -4.43 -11.93 10.72
CA THR A 169 -4.37 -13.33 10.32
C THR A 169 -5.09 -13.54 8.98
N GLU A 170 -4.90 -14.72 8.39
CA GLU A 170 -5.58 -15.09 7.14
C GLU A 170 -7.10 -15.17 7.28
N GLU A 171 -7.59 -15.31 8.50
CA GLU A 171 -9.02 -15.42 8.79
C GLU A 171 -9.70 -14.06 8.96
N ASP A 172 -8.94 -12.98 9.01
CA ASP A 172 -9.52 -11.66 9.15
C ASP A 172 -10.35 -11.26 7.94
N THR A 173 -11.52 -10.72 8.22
CA THR A 173 -12.43 -10.17 7.23
C THR A 173 -12.56 -8.68 7.43
N LEU A 174 -13.09 -7.98 6.42
CA LEU A 174 -13.33 -6.54 6.55
C LEU A 174 -14.27 -6.24 7.72
N GLU A 175 -15.34 -7.00 7.88
CA GLU A 175 -16.32 -6.82 8.95
C GLU A 175 -15.71 -6.99 10.34
N ALA A 176 -14.92 -8.06 10.51
CA ALA A 176 -14.22 -8.30 11.77
C ALA A 176 -13.21 -7.21 12.08
N LEU A 177 -12.47 -6.78 11.05
CA LEU A 177 -11.47 -5.73 11.19
C LEU A 177 -12.10 -4.39 11.56
N VAL A 178 -13.20 -4.03 10.93
CA VAL A 178 -13.96 -2.80 11.25
C VAL A 178 -14.33 -2.77 12.72
N THR A 179 -14.87 -3.88 13.23
CA THR A 179 -15.26 -3.99 14.65
C THR A 179 -14.05 -3.78 15.56
N LYS A 180 -12.92 -4.41 15.24
CA LYS A 180 -11.70 -4.32 16.04
C LYS A 180 -11.08 -2.91 16.01
N ILE A 181 -11.04 -2.28 14.84
CA ILE A 181 -10.53 -0.92 14.70
C ILE A 181 -11.35 0.07 15.51
N ARG A 182 -12.66 -0.03 15.38
CA ARG A 182 -13.57 0.87 16.10
C ARG A 182 -13.45 0.70 17.62
N ALA A 183 -13.32 -0.52 18.09
CA ALA A 183 -13.10 -0.81 19.50
C ALA A 183 -11.75 -0.24 19.97
N TYR A 184 -10.71 -0.41 19.16
CA TYR A 184 -9.37 0.08 19.49
C TYR A 184 -9.34 1.60 19.66
N TRP A 185 -9.94 2.34 18.72
CA TRP A 185 -9.95 3.80 18.76
C TRP A 185 -11.08 4.39 19.58
N GLY A 186 -12.01 3.57 20.06
CA GLY A 186 -13.18 4.05 20.78
C GLY A 186 -14.23 4.72 19.89
N TRP A 187 -14.28 4.39 18.63
CA TRP A 187 -15.27 4.93 17.71
C TRP A 187 -16.59 4.18 17.85
N ASN A 188 -17.62 4.92 18.24
CA ASN A 188 -18.98 4.39 18.32
C ASN A 188 -19.72 4.64 17.01
N THR A 189 -20.46 3.66 16.56
CA THR A 189 -21.28 3.77 15.35
C THR A 189 -22.70 3.36 15.64
#